data_5b8d6d671038d0d2ab0cf9903ebd3478
#
_entry.id   5b8d6d671038d0d2ab0cf9903ebd3478
#
_cell.length_a   1.000
_cell.length_b   1.000
_cell.length_c   1.000
_cell.angle_alpha   90.00
_cell.angle_beta   90.00
_cell.angle_gamma   90.00
#
_symmetry.space_group_name_H-M   'P 1'
#
loop_
_entity.id
_entity.type
_entity.pdbx_description
1 polymer ?
#
loop_
_entity_poly.entity_id
_entity_poly.type
_entity_poly.pdbx_seq_one_letter_code
_entity_poly.pdbx_strand_id
1 'polypeptide(L)'
;MFGGDEVSSLVLDLGTFNFRIGYSGEDSPRTVFQPIIGKNPNSKNLFFTESSLRFFKPNTKILKFMNKNGTIENYDLFESTIDNLLELNLSIDLKDHPIIFSEPSLHNKEHRKNLTEFMFDKYQIPAIYICKSAVLSSFSCGRSTCLVFDSGHNLSYSVAVSDGYALQKSLLKSDVAGSYINDLVRKKIENRNIEIRPFYSFKKNKIDNNNYEIEMINNEILKNVDKTYEDFWKNEILRDLKETCLITSEEQIPYNIENDKFTVTQMVQSINYELPDGNTIELIEDRMLLVERVFNNIKNHIGFNGYHKMISDAISKTDLDIKRDLFNNILICGGNTLFYNFPERLQKQLNSSKIQVKCKIISHQSNTEKKFASWIGGSILSSLGTFHQLWLSKQEFEEHGAMIIERKCA
;
A
#
# COMPACT_ATOMS: atom_id res chain seq x y z
N MET A 1 36.32 3.65 19.84
CA MET A 1 35.83 2.77 20.91
C MET A 1 34.58 3.40 21.49
N PHE A 2 33.43 3.16 20.88
CA PHE A 2 32.11 3.53 21.39
C PHE A 2 31.14 2.41 20.99
N GLY A 3 31.16 1.35 21.78
CA GLY A 3 30.15 0.31 21.77
C GLY A 3 29.44 0.40 23.11
N GLY A 4 28.51 1.36 23.22
CA GLY A 4 27.41 1.24 24.15
C GLY A 4 26.32 0.48 23.39
N ASP A 5 25.69 -0.48 24.03
CA ASP A 5 24.52 -1.22 23.52
C ASP A 5 23.34 -0.23 23.26
N GLU A 6 23.43 0.58 22.21
CA GLU A 6 22.28 1.37 21.76
C GLU A 6 21.26 0.40 21.19
N VAL A 7 20.18 0.23 21.91
CA VAL A 7 19.05 -0.61 21.48
C VAL A 7 18.49 -0.04 20.19
N SER A 8 18.54 -0.81 19.11
CA SER A 8 18.03 -0.40 17.81
C SER A 8 16.54 -0.08 17.88
N SER A 9 16.13 1.03 17.31
CA SER A 9 14.70 1.36 17.20
C SER A 9 13.99 0.46 16.19
N LEU A 10 12.68 0.34 16.33
CA LEU A 10 11.82 -0.38 15.40
C LEU A 10 11.13 0.59 14.46
N VAL A 11 10.98 0.16 13.22
CA VAL A 11 10.24 0.88 12.17
C VAL A 11 8.97 0.09 11.84
N LEU A 12 7.81 0.72 12.04
CA LEU A 12 6.50 0.17 11.71
C LEU A 12 5.84 1.00 10.63
N ASP A 13 5.60 0.40 9.47
CA ASP A 13 4.89 1.03 8.36
C ASP A 13 3.52 0.39 8.17
N LEU A 14 2.48 1.14 8.57
CA LEU A 14 1.09 0.68 8.61
C LEU A 14 0.40 0.88 7.26
N GLY A 15 0.71 0.04 6.27
CA GLY A 15 -0.01 0.06 5.01
C GLY A 15 -1.34 -0.69 5.06
N THR A 16 -2.34 -0.23 4.31
CA THR A 16 -3.68 -0.87 4.26
C THR A 16 -3.71 -2.26 3.60
N PHE A 17 -2.64 -2.62 2.90
CA PHE A 17 -2.47 -3.94 2.28
C PHE A 17 -1.30 -4.70 2.90
N ASN A 18 -0.16 -4.05 3.11
CA ASN A 18 1.00 -4.63 3.77
C ASN A 18 1.37 -3.80 4.98
N PHE A 19 1.52 -4.49 6.11
CA PHE A 19 2.16 -4.00 7.32
C PHE A 19 3.62 -4.46 7.30
N ARG A 20 4.54 -3.58 7.66
CA ARG A 20 5.99 -3.85 7.61
C ARG A 20 6.61 -3.49 8.92
N ILE A 21 7.46 -4.37 9.43
CA ILE A 21 8.18 -4.16 10.68
C ILE A 21 9.63 -4.65 10.54
N GLY A 22 10.55 -3.94 11.15
CA GLY A 22 11.98 -4.30 11.20
C GLY A 22 12.78 -3.27 11.98
N TYR A 23 14.08 -3.46 12.07
CA TYR A 23 14.97 -2.60 12.83
C TYR A 23 15.47 -1.41 12.00
N SER A 24 15.74 -0.30 12.68
CA SER A 24 16.44 0.84 12.08
C SER A 24 17.84 0.46 11.61
N GLY A 25 18.28 1.08 10.50
CA GLY A 25 19.58 0.79 9.88
C GLY A 25 19.59 -0.43 8.97
N GLU A 26 18.49 -1.19 8.87
CA GLU A 26 18.35 -2.27 7.90
C GLU A 26 17.82 -1.77 6.56
N ASP A 27 18.22 -2.46 5.46
CA ASP A 27 17.84 -2.09 4.10
C ASP A 27 16.43 -2.57 3.71
N SER A 28 15.85 -3.50 4.48
CA SER A 28 14.51 -4.06 4.24
C SER A 28 13.82 -4.48 5.53
N PRO A 29 12.47 -4.47 5.57
CA PRO A 29 11.74 -4.92 6.75
C PRO A 29 11.96 -6.41 7.00
N ARG A 30 12.05 -6.79 8.27
CA ARG A 30 12.17 -8.19 8.72
C ARG A 30 10.91 -8.99 8.43
N THR A 31 9.77 -8.35 8.55
CA THR A 31 8.47 -8.99 8.36
C THR A 31 7.54 -8.09 7.57
N VAL A 32 6.89 -8.70 6.58
CA VAL A 32 5.84 -8.09 5.76
C VAL A 32 4.64 -9.02 5.74
N PHE A 33 3.47 -8.51 6.13
CA PHE A 33 2.25 -9.31 6.16
C PHE A 33 1.03 -8.44 5.84
N GLN A 34 -0.10 -9.09 5.53
CA GLN A 34 -1.36 -8.38 5.33
C GLN A 34 -2.03 -8.09 6.69
N PRO A 35 -2.55 -6.87 6.91
CA PRO A 35 -3.23 -6.49 8.15
C PRO A 35 -4.65 -7.06 8.20
N ILE A 36 -4.75 -8.38 8.17
CA ILE A 36 -6.00 -9.15 8.20
C ILE A 36 -5.96 -10.21 9.27
N ILE A 37 -7.11 -10.51 9.84
CA ILE A 37 -7.27 -11.51 10.88
C ILE A 37 -8.44 -12.43 10.53
N GLY A 38 -8.18 -13.72 10.47
CA GLY A 38 -9.24 -14.72 10.38
C GLY A 38 -9.81 -15.05 11.75
N LYS A 39 -11.11 -14.95 11.92
CA LYS A 39 -11.81 -15.33 13.14
C LYS A 39 -12.88 -16.38 12.84
N ASN A 40 -12.77 -17.54 13.45
CA ASN A 40 -13.80 -18.57 13.37
C ASN A 40 -14.69 -18.50 14.62
N PRO A 41 -16.01 -18.37 14.50
CA PRO A 41 -16.92 -18.29 15.65
C PRO A 41 -16.83 -19.51 16.59
N ASN A 42 -16.47 -20.66 16.05
CA ASN A 42 -16.39 -21.93 16.78
C ASN A 42 -14.99 -22.17 17.38
N SER A 43 -14.07 -21.22 17.26
CA SER A 43 -12.70 -21.31 17.79
C SER A 43 -12.32 -20.02 18.50
N LYS A 44 -11.57 -20.15 19.58
CA LYS A 44 -10.94 -18.98 20.24
C LYS A 44 -9.71 -18.50 19.50
N ASN A 45 -9.15 -19.32 18.59
CA ASN A 45 -7.93 -19.00 17.89
C ASN A 45 -8.18 -18.00 16.76
N LEU A 46 -7.31 -17.02 16.65
CA LEU A 46 -7.23 -16.10 15.55
C LEU A 46 -6.18 -16.60 14.53
N PHE A 47 -6.37 -16.28 13.25
CA PHE A 47 -5.47 -16.63 12.17
C PHE A 47 -4.87 -15.32 11.61
N PHE A 48 -3.57 -15.12 11.77
CA PHE A 48 -2.90 -13.84 11.44
C PHE A 48 -2.13 -13.85 10.12
N THR A 49 -1.98 -15.01 9.49
CA THR A 49 -1.21 -15.10 8.24
C THR A 49 -2.05 -15.70 7.12
N GLU A 50 -1.73 -15.30 5.88
CA GLU A 50 -2.32 -15.91 4.69
C GLU A 50 -2.17 -17.44 4.71
N SER A 51 -1.00 -17.94 5.11
CA SER A 51 -0.74 -19.38 5.21
C SER A 51 -1.68 -20.08 6.17
N SER A 52 -1.97 -19.49 7.33
CA SER A 52 -2.92 -20.06 8.30
C SER A 52 -4.36 -19.99 7.81
N LEU A 53 -4.70 -18.99 7.00
CA LEU A 53 -6.02 -18.85 6.37
C LEU A 53 -6.25 -19.83 5.21
N ARG A 54 -5.19 -20.35 4.59
CA ARG A 54 -5.31 -21.39 3.54
C ARG A 54 -5.91 -22.71 4.07
N PHE A 55 -5.77 -22.98 5.35
CA PHE A 55 -6.49 -24.11 5.96
C PHE A 55 -7.96 -23.76 6.16
N PHE A 56 -8.75 -23.99 5.11
CA PHE A 56 -10.17 -23.64 5.09
C PHE A 56 -10.91 -24.21 6.30
N LYS A 57 -11.59 -23.33 7.03
CA LYS A 57 -12.51 -23.66 8.11
C LYS A 57 -13.86 -22.96 7.84
N PRO A 58 -14.98 -23.71 7.82
CA PRO A 58 -16.30 -23.12 7.65
C PRO A 58 -16.55 -21.97 8.63
N ASN A 59 -17.32 -20.97 8.21
CA ASN A 59 -17.68 -19.78 8.99
C ASN A 59 -16.50 -18.86 9.41
N THR A 60 -15.29 -19.04 8.84
CA THR A 60 -14.20 -18.12 9.11
C THR A 60 -14.46 -16.77 8.47
N LYS A 61 -14.45 -15.70 9.28
CA LYS A 61 -14.57 -14.30 8.84
C LYS A 61 -13.21 -13.66 8.73
N ILE A 62 -13.01 -12.83 7.71
CA ILE A 62 -11.85 -11.96 7.60
C ILE A 62 -12.19 -10.61 8.24
N LEU A 63 -11.40 -10.22 9.23
CA LEU A 63 -11.50 -8.95 9.93
C LEU A 63 -10.30 -8.07 9.57
N LYS A 64 -10.52 -6.76 9.61
CA LYS A 64 -9.47 -5.74 9.42
C LYS A 64 -9.50 -4.81 10.62
N PHE A 65 -8.34 -4.41 11.09
CA PHE A 65 -8.25 -3.42 12.18
C PHE A 65 -8.06 -1.99 11.67
N MET A 66 -7.83 -1.81 10.36
CA MET A 66 -7.62 -0.51 9.72
C MET A 66 -8.73 -0.19 8.73
N ASN A 67 -9.05 1.09 8.61
CA ASN A 67 -9.94 1.59 7.57
C ASN A 67 -9.20 1.83 6.22
N LYS A 68 -9.96 2.26 5.21
CA LYS A 68 -9.42 2.54 3.88
C LYS A 68 -8.39 3.69 3.85
N ASN A 69 -8.45 4.61 4.81
CA ASN A 69 -7.52 5.73 4.92
C ASN A 69 -6.21 5.37 5.64
N GLY A 70 -6.07 4.14 6.14
CA GLY A 70 -4.87 3.69 6.84
C GLY A 70 -4.83 4.08 8.32
N THR A 71 -5.98 4.39 8.93
CA THR A 71 -6.09 4.63 10.38
C THR A 71 -6.62 3.39 11.10
N ILE A 72 -6.13 3.14 12.31
CA ILE A 72 -6.57 2.03 13.16
C ILE A 72 -7.96 2.36 13.72
N GLU A 73 -8.92 1.46 13.51
CA GLU A 73 -10.29 1.56 14.03
C GLU A 73 -10.55 0.57 15.17
N ASN A 74 -9.86 -0.55 15.17
CA ASN A 74 -10.02 -1.59 16.19
C ASN A 74 -8.69 -1.92 16.84
N TYR A 75 -8.46 -1.35 18.02
CA TYR A 75 -7.22 -1.51 18.76
C TYR A 75 -7.07 -2.91 19.38
N ASP A 76 -8.16 -3.63 19.71
CA ASP A 76 -8.08 -5.01 20.22
C ASP A 76 -7.53 -5.97 19.14
N LEU A 77 -7.97 -5.79 17.89
CA LEU A 77 -7.43 -6.56 16.76
C LEU A 77 -6.00 -6.15 16.43
N PHE A 78 -5.68 -4.87 16.54
CA PHE A 78 -4.31 -4.36 16.35
C PHE A 78 -3.38 -4.94 17.41
N GLU A 79 -3.76 -4.92 18.69
CA GLU A 79 -3.05 -5.55 19.80
C GLU A 79 -2.76 -7.03 19.50
N SER A 80 -3.82 -7.81 19.22
CA SER A 80 -3.70 -9.23 18.93
C SER A 80 -2.73 -9.50 17.75
N THR A 81 -2.69 -8.58 16.77
CA THR A 81 -1.77 -8.68 15.64
C THR A 81 -0.34 -8.39 16.05
N ILE A 82 -0.10 -7.33 16.81
CA ILE A 82 1.24 -6.97 17.30
C ILE A 82 1.79 -8.08 18.19
N ASP A 83 1.00 -8.57 19.16
CA ASP A 83 1.42 -9.63 20.07
C ASP A 83 1.83 -10.90 19.32
N ASN A 84 1.03 -11.31 18.33
CA ASN A 84 1.36 -12.47 17.48
C ASN A 84 2.65 -12.28 16.69
N LEU A 85 2.88 -11.08 16.15
CA LEU A 85 4.09 -10.76 15.39
C LEU A 85 5.35 -10.74 16.27
N LEU A 86 5.23 -10.17 17.45
CA LEU A 86 6.34 -10.12 18.41
C LEU A 86 6.74 -11.53 18.84
N GLU A 87 5.74 -12.36 19.13
CA GLU A 87 5.98 -13.75 19.58
C GLU A 87 6.59 -14.62 18.48
N LEU A 88 6.01 -14.58 17.25
CA LEU A 88 6.38 -15.53 16.18
C LEU A 88 7.56 -15.08 15.32
N ASN A 89 7.72 -13.78 15.11
CA ASN A 89 8.64 -13.31 14.07
C ASN A 89 9.85 -12.54 14.60
N LEU A 90 9.72 -11.85 15.71
CA LEU A 90 10.78 -10.97 16.21
C LEU A 90 11.36 -11.44 17.54
N SER A 91 10.57 -12.08 18.40
CA SER A 91 10.98 -12.54 19.74
C SER A 91 11.60 -11.43 20.59
N ILE A 92 10.96 -10.24 20.59
CA ILE A 92 11.42 -9.03 21.29
C ILE A 92 10.35 -8.50 22.25
N ASP A 93 10.80 -7.74 23.27
CA ASP A 93 9.92 -6.93 24.12
C ASP A 93 9.96 -5.47 23.64
N LEU A 94 8.79 -4.90 23.31
CA LEU A 94 8.69 -3.51 22.86
C LEU A 94 9.12 -2.49 23.91
N LYS A 95 9.15 -2.86 25.20
CA LYS A 95 9.64 -1.99 26.28
C LYS A 95 11.08 -1.55 26.10
N ASP A 96 11.86 -2.33 25.36
CA ASP A 96 13.28 -2.06 25.16
C ASP A 96 13.54 -1.21 23.91
N HIS A 97 12.55 -1.04 23.03
CA HIS A 97 12.74 -0.46 21.70
C HIS A 97 11.94 0.83 21.48
N PRO A 98 12.59 1.96 21.14
CA PRO A 98 11.89 3.10 20.57
C PRO A 98 11.24 2.73 19.24
N ILE A 99 10.08 3.33 18.93
CA ILE A 99 9.32 2.97 17.73
C ILE A 99 9.04 4.18 16.85
N ILE A 100 9.42 4.11 15.57
CA ILE A 100 8.98 5.06 14.56
C ILE A 100 7.82 4.46 13.76
N PHE A 101 6.72 5.19 13.70
CA PHE A 101 5.56 4.85 12.89
C PHE A 101 5.53 5.67 11.61
N SER A 102 5.36 4.98 10.48
CA SER A 102 4.91 5.61 9.24
C SER A 102 3.40 5.75 9.27
N GLU A 103 2.90 6.98 9.18
CA GLU A 103 1.47 7.25 9.03
C GLU A 103 1.14 7.70 7.59
N PRO A 104 -0.09 7.48 7.11
CA PRO A 104 -0.55 8.09 5.87
C PRO A 104 -0.37 9.61 5.90
N SER A 105 -0.04 10.21 4.76
CA SER A 105 0.17 11.68 4.69
C SER A 105 -1.08 12.50 4.99
N LEU A 106 -2.23 11.84 5.20
CA LEU A 106 -3.46 12.42 5.73
C LEU A 106 -3.29 12.73 7.21
N HIS A 107 -3.44 14.00 7.57
CA HIS A 107 -3.33 14.39 8.98
C HIS A 107 -4.58 14.00 9.76
N ASN A 108 -4.41 13.27 10.87
CA ASN A 108 -5.48 12.87 11.79
C ASN A 108 -4.98 12.92 13.24
N LYS A 109 -5.29 14.01 13.93
CA LYS A 109 -4.86 14.28 15.33
C LYS A 109 -5.35 13.22 16.30
N GLU A 110 -6.60 12.79 16.15
CA GLU A 110 -7.19 11.80 17.05
C GLU A 110 -6.51 10.44 16.90
N HIS A 111 -6.22 10.03 15.66
CA HIS A 111 -5.48 8.81 15.42
C HIS A 111 -4.08 8.84 16.05
N ARG A 112 -3.34 9.94 15.88
CA ARG A 112 -2.02 10.12 16.51
C ARG A 112 -2.09 10.03 18.04
N LYS A 113 -3.07 10.73 18.63
CA LYS A 113 -3.30 10.70 20.08
C LYS A 113 -3.57 9.25 20.54
N ASN A 114 -4.56 8.60 19.95
CA ASN A 114 -4.98 7.26 20.35
C ASN A 114 -3.86 6.23 20.17
N LEU A 115 -3.09 6.30 19.08
CA LEU A 115 -1.93 5.43 18.85
C LEU A 115 -0.85 5.67 19.89
N THR A 116 -0.57 6.93 20.24
CA THR A 116 0.43 7.29 21.25
C THR A 116 0.03 6.77 22.63
N GLU A 117 -1.21 7.02 23.08
CA GLU A 117 -1.76 6.49 24.32
C GLU A 117 -1.66 4.95 24.36
N PHE A 118 -2.14 4.31 23.31
CA PHE A 118 -2.11 2.84 23.21
C PHE A 118 -0.70 2.26 23.34
N MET A 119 0.28 2.85 22.66
CA MET A 119 1.64 2.33 22.68
C MET A 119 2.32 2.54 24.03
N PHE A 120 2.15 3.70 24.66
CA PHE A 120 2.73 3.94 25.99
C PHE A 120 2.00 3.18 27.09
N ASP A 121 0.67 3.16 27.10
CA ASP A 121 -0.12 2.54 28.16
C ASP A 121 -0.03 1.02 28.12
N LYS A 122 -0.15 0.43 26.93
CA LYS A 122 -0.17 -1.02 26.75
C LYS A 122 1.24 -1.64 26.71
N TYR A 123 2.10 -1.12 25.83
CA TYR A 123 3.41 -1.71 25.57
C TYR A 123 4.55 -1.06 26.34
N GLN A 124 4.28 0.02 27.06
CA GLN A 124 5.27 0.69 27.91
C GLN A 124 6.57 1.04 27.15
N ILE A 125 6.46 1.38 25.86
CA ILE A 125 7.61 1.69 25.01
C ILE A 125 8.43 2.87 25.55
N PRO A 126 9.77 2.92 25.33
CA PRO A 126 10.61 3.99 25.86
C PRO A 126 10.38 5.33 25.12
N ALA A 127 10.11 5.29 23.82
CA ALA A 127 9.87 6.48 23.02
C ALA A 127 9.11 6.16 21.73
N ILE A 128 8.42 7.16 21.18
CA ILE A 128 7.69 7.08 19.91
C ILE A 128 8.00 8.28 19.00
N TYR A 129 7.99 8.04 17.70
CA TYR A 129 7.93 9.09 16.69
C TYR A 129 6.94 8.71 15.59
N ILE A 130 6.09 9.62 15.17
CA ILE A 130 5.10 9.38 14.10
C ILE A 130 5.43 10.31 12.94
N CYS A 131 5.78 9.73 11.80
CA CYS A 131 6.19 10.48 10.62
C CYS A 131 5.29 10.19 9.42
N LYS A 132 5.03 11.22 8.62
CA LYS A 132 4.26 11.06 7.38
C LYS A 132 5.01 10.21 6.36
N SER A 133 4.32 9.23 5.78
CA SER A 133 4.90 8.31 4.79
C SER A 133 5.55 9.03 3.60
N ALA A 134 5.02 10.18 3.18
CA ALA A 134 5.65 10.97 2.13
C ALA A 134 7.02 11.55 2.54
N VAL A 135 7.15 12.01 3.78
CA VAL A 135 8.43 12.50 4.31
C VAL A 135 9.44 11.35 4.36
N LEU A 136 9.03 10.21 4.90
CA LEU A 136 9.88 9.02 4.93
C LEU A 136 10.29 8.57 3.52
N SER A 137 9.35 8.53 2.57
CA SER A 137 9.65 8.18 1.18
C SER A 137 10.63 9.17 0.53
N SER A 138 10.58 10.46 0.88
CA SER A 138 11.56 11.44 0.39
C SER A 138 12.97 11.17 0.96
N PHE A 139 13.07 10.81 2.24
CA PHE A 139 14.33 10.41 2.87
C PHE A 139 14.93 9.15 2.24
N SER A 140 14.12 8.17 1.86
CA SER A 140 14.62 6.95 1.19
C SER A 140 15.32 7.22 -0.14
N CYS A 141 15.02 8.35 -0.78
CA CYS A 141 15.68 8.82 -2.00
C CYS A 141 16.74 9.91 -1.75
N GLY A 142 17.06 10.23 -0.49
CA GLY A 142 18.01 11.29 -0.13
C GLY A 142 17.56 12.68 -0.57
N ARG A 143 16.24 12.96 -0.52
CA ARG A 143 15.67 14.25 -0.92
C ARG A 143 14.98 14.92 0.26
N SER A 144 15.36 16.15 0.57
CA SER A 144 14.66 17.00 1.55
C SER A 144 13.48 17.75 0.91
N THR A 145 13.58 18.02 -0.41
CA THR A 145 12.54 18.74 -1.18
C THR A 145 12.21 17.96 -2.45
N CYS A 146 10.97 17.47 -2.56
CA CYS A 146 10.45 16.78 -3.74
C CYS A 146 8.91 16.75 -3.69
N LEU A 147 8.27 16.47 -4.83
CA LEU A 147 6.89 16.01 -4.83
C LEU A 147 6.86 14.50 -4.68
N VAL A 148 6.13 13.99 -3.70
CA VAL A 148 5.90 12.56 -3.53
C VAL A 148 4.55 12.19 -4.11
N PHE A 149 4.55 11.26 -5.06
CA PHE A 149 3.37 10.57 -5.55
C PHE A 149 3.44 9.11 -5.12
N ASP A 150 2.53 8.71 -4.26
CA ASP A 150 2.40 7.33 -3.79
C ASP A 150 1.06 6.75 -4.25
N SER A 151 1.11 5.58 -4.88
CA SER A 151 -0.08 4.83 -5.28
C SER A 151 -0.08 3.45 -4.64
N GLY A 152 -0.83 3.34 -3.55
CA GLY A 152 -0.96 2.15 -2.72
C GLY A 152 -2.14 1.26 -3.11
N HIS A 153 -2.63 0.48 -2.14
CA HIS A 153 -3.77 -0.41 -2.35
C HIS A 153 -5.11 0.33 -2.38
N ASN A 154 -5.41 1.12 -1.33
CA ASN A 154 -6.70 1.81 -1.22
C ASN A 154 -6.66 3.26 -1.67
N LEU A 155 -5.53 3.91 -1.55
CA LEU A 155 -5.36 5.33 -1.84
C LEU A 155 -4.15 5.59 -2.72
N SER A 156 -4.30 6.60 -3.58
CA SER A 156 -3.20 7.32 -4.21
C SER A 156 -3.19 8.75 -3.68
N TYR A 157 -2.01 9.28 -3.38
CA TYR A 157 -1.88 10.66 -2.96
C TYR A 157 -0.66 11.33 -3.60
N SER A 158 -0.74 12.64 -3.69
CA SER A 158 0.33 13.50 -4.15
C SER A 158 0.50 14.63 -3.15
N VAL A 159 1.72 14.83 -2.65
CA VAL A 159 2.02 15.86 -1.66
C VAL A 159 3.44 16.39 -1.84
N ALA A 160 3.61 17.71 -1.74
CA ALA A 160 4.93 18.31 -1.75
C ALA A 160 5.58 18.16 -0.36
N VAL A 161 6.83 17.74 -0.37
CA VAL A 161 7.73 17.76 0.78
C VAL A 161 8.73 18.88 0.54
N SER A 162 8.94 19.75 1.52
CA SER A 162 9.92 20.83 1.50
C SER A 162 10.71 20.84 2.79
N ASP A 163 12.02 20.77 2.71
CA ASP A 163 12.94 20.72 3.84
C ASP A 163 12.58 19.64 4.89
N GLY A 164 12.07 18.51 4.40
CA GLY A 164 11.65 17.39 5.25
C GLY A 164 10.26 17.51 5.85
N TYR A 165 9.45 18.51 5.46
CA TYR A 165 8.07 18.70 5.93
C TYR A 165 7.06 18.51 4.82
N ALA A 166 6.01 17.73 5.09
CA ALA A 166 4.90 17.56 4.15
C ALA A 166 3.97 18.79 4.16
N LEU A 167 3.86 19.49 3.03
CA LEU A 167 3.03 20.66 2.87
C LEU A 167 1.56 20.26 2.72
N GLN A 168 0.80 20.24 3.82
CA GLN A 168 -0.58 19.76 3.86
C GLN A 168 -1.52 20.46 2.87
N LYS A 169 -1.30 21.76 2.57
CA LYS A 169 -2.05 22.52 1.56
C LYS A 169 -1.94 21.92 0.15
N SER A 170 -0.83 21.23 -0.15
CA SER A 170 -0.58 20.60 -1.44
C SER A 170 -1.14 19.19 -1.55
N LEU A 171 -1.56 18.59 -0.43
CA LEU A 171 -2.03 17.21 -0.41
C LEU A 171 -3.27 17.03 -1.27
N LEU A 172 -3.17 16.12 -2.22
CA LEU A 172 -4.30 15.60 -3.00
C LEU A 172 -4.36 14.09 -2.82
N LYS A 173 -5.57 13.57 -2.68
CA LYS A 173 -5.83 12.13 -2.55
C LYS A 173 -6.90 11.65 -3.51
N SER A 174 -6.84 10.37 -3.87
CA SER A 174 -7.85 9.68 -4.66
C SER A 174 -7.97 8.23 -4.22
N ASP A 175 -9.14 7.66 -4.33
CA ASP A 175 -9.42 6.22 -4.17
C ASP A 175 -9.14 5.42 -5.46
N VAL A 176 -8.74 6.09 -6.54
CA VAL A 176 -8.21 5.45 -7.74
C VAL A 176 -6.82 4.91 -7.41
N ALA A 177 -6.76 3.65 -7.02
CA ALA A 177 -5.57 2.97 -6.49
C ALA A 177 -5.63 1.46 -6.83
N GLY A 178 -4.85 0.63 -6.14
CA GLY A 178 -4.76 -0.80 -6.45
C GLY A 178 -6.06 -1.58 -6.30
N SER A 179 -6.90 -1.25 -5.31
CA SER A 179 -8.22 -1.86 -5.13
C SER A 179 -9.18 -1.48 -6.26
N TYR A 180 -9.14 -0.22 -6.72
CA TYR A 180 -9.91 0.21 -7.88
C TYR A 180 -9.56 -0.59 -9.15
N ILE A 181 -8.28 -0.82 -9.39
CA ILE A 181 -7.83 -1.64 -10.54
C ILE A 181 -8.31 -3.10 -10.39
N ASN A 182 -8.26 -3.67 -9.17
CA ASN A 182 -8.82 -4.99 -8.90
C ASN A 182 -10.31 -5.06 -9.24
N ASP A 183 -11.09 -4.03 -8.89
CA ASP A 183 -12.52 -3.95 -9.21
C ASP A 183 -12.77 -3.86 -10.72
N LEU A 184 -11.91 -3.16 -11.46
CA LEU A 184 -11.97 -3.13 -12.93
C LEU A 184 -11.69 -4.51 -13.54
N VAL A 185 -10.67 -5.22 -13.04
CA VAL A 185 -10.35 -6.60 -13.45
C VAL A 185 -11.52 -7.52 -13.14
N ARG A 186 -12.07 -7.45 -11.93
CA ARG A 186 -13.26 -8.22 -11.53
C ARG A 186 -14.42 -8.03 -12.50
N LYS A 187 -14.82 -6.79 -12.73
CA LYS A 187 -15.92 -6.46 -13.67
C LYS A 187 -15.66 -6.97 -15.08
N LYS A 188 -14.40 -6.91 -15.53
CA LYS A 188 -14.04 -7.40 -16.87
C LYS A 188 -14.19 -8.92 -16.99
N ILE A 189 -13.80 -9.67 -15.96
CA ILE A 189 -13.91 -11.13 -15.91
C ILE A 189 -15.38 -11.54 -15.80
N GLU A 190 -16.16 -10.88 -14.93
CA GLU A 190 -17.60 -11.13 -14.76
C GLU A 190 -18.38 -10.88 -16.06
N ASN A 191 -18.05 -9.82 -16.80
CA ASN A 191 -18.66 -9.51 -18.11
C ASN A 191 -18.35 -10.57 -19.20
N ARG A 192 -17.30 -11.38 -19.00
CA ARG A 192 -16.99 -12.53 -19.86
C ARG A 192 -17.66 -13.82 -19.38
N ASN A 193 -18.51 -13.76 -18.33
CA ASN A 193 -19.13 -14.91 -17.68
C ASN A 193 -18.13 -15.95 -17.15
N ILE A 194 -16.93 -15.50 -16.76
CA ILE A 194 -15.91 -16.36 -16.15
C ILE A 194 -16.05 -16.27 -14.63
N GLU A 195 -16.23 -17.41 -14.00
CA GLU A 195 -16.32 -17.52 -12.54
C GLU A 195 -14.94 -17.63 -11.93
N ILE A 196 -14.63 -16.77 -10.94
CA ILE A 196 -13.39 -16.85 -10.16
C ILE A 196 -13.62 -17.80 -8.99
N ARG A 197 -12.93 -18.95 -9.02
CA ARG A 197 -13.05 -20.02 -8.03
C ARG A 197 -11.81 -20.05 -7.13
N PRO A 198 -11.97 -19.76 -5.83
CA PRO A 198 -10.89 -19.92 -4.86
C PRO A 198 -10.50 -21.40 -4.68
N PHE A 199 -9.26 -21.63 -4.24
CA PHE A 199 -8.65 -22.96 -4.11
C PHE A 199 -9.45 -23.94 -3.24
N TYR A 200 -10.23 -23.46 -2.27
CA TYR A 200 -11.03 -24.29 -1.37
C TYR A 200 -12.35 -24.79 -2.00
N SER A 201 -12.71 -24.33 -3.21
CA SER A 201 -13.96 -24.69 -3.88
C SER A 201 -13.85 -25.89 -4.80
N PHE A 202 -12.65 -26.41 -5.05
CA PHE A 202 -12.40 -27.55 -5.92
C PHE A 202 -11.19 -28.37 -5.46
N LYS A 203 -11.05 -29.58 -6.01
CA LYS A 203 -9.86 -30.41 -5.89
C LYS A 203 -9.25 -30.61 -7.27
N LYS A 204 -7.92 -30.60 -7.34
CA LYS A 204 -7.16 -30.97 -8.54
C LYS A 204 -6.69 -32.41 -8.38
N ASN A 205 -7.29 -33.34 -9.12
CA ASN A 205 -6.89 -34.73 -9.17
C ASN A 205 -5.93 -34.90 -10.34
N LYS A 206 -4.70 -35.33 -10.07
CA LYS A 206 -3.69 -35.54 -11.12
C LYS A 206 -4.07 -36.78 -11.92
N ILE A 207 -4.26 -36.63 -13.25
CA ILE A 207 -4.49 -37.76 -14.17
C ILE A 207 -3.15 -38.27 -14.71
N ASP A 208 -2.31 -37.34 -15.22
CA ASP A 208 -0.96 -37.61 -15.73
C ASP A 208 0.00 -36.43 -15.44
N ASN A 209 1.22 -36.49 -16.03
CA ASN A 209 2.26 -35.51 -15.68
C ASN A 209 1.87 -34.07 -15.93
N ASN A 210 0.94 -33.77 -16.85
CA ASN A 210 0.55 -32.42 -17.22
C ASN A 210 -0.97 -32.18 -17.17
N ASN A 211 -1.79 -33.20 -16.90
CA ASN A 211 -3.25 -33.09 -16.91
C ASN A 211 -3.83 -33.30 -15.54
N TYR A 212 -4.81 -32.43 -15.19
CA TYR A 212 -5.55 -32.48 -13.95
C TYR A 212 -7.04 -32.50 -14.25
N GLU A 213 -7.77 -33.29 -13.50
CA GLU A 213 -9.23 -33.23 -13.44
C GLU A 213 -9.67 -32.35 -12.28
N ILE A 214 -10.60 -31.46 -12.56
CA ILE A 214 -11.16 -30.54 -11.55
C ILE A 214 -12.44 -31.14 -11.02
N GLU A 215 -12.42 -31.51 -9.75
CA GLU A 215 -13.60 -31.99 -9.02
C GLU A 215 -14.12 -30.88 -8.12
N MET A 216 -15.35 -30.44 -8.35
CA MET A 216 -15.96 -29.42 -7.51
C MET A 216 -16.32 -29.99 -6.14
N ILE A 217 -15.94 -29.28 -5.06
CA ILE A 217 -16.28 -29.68 -3.68
C ILE A 217 -17.78 -29.52 -3.47
N ASN A 218 -18.37 -30.48 -2.76
CA ASN A 218 -19.80 -30.55 -2.50
C ASN A 218 -20.34 -29.23 -1.92
N ASN A 219 -21.44 -28.74 -2.48
CA ASN A 219 -22.09 -27.48 -2.14
C ASN A 219 -22.47 -27.32 -0.66
N GLU A 220 -22.64 -28.42 0.11
CA GLU A 220 -22.98 -28.33 1.54
C GLU A 220 -21.85 -27.72 2.39
N ILE A 221 -20.60 -28.05 2.08
CA ILE A 221 -19.44 -27.47 2.77
C ILE A 221 -19.29 -25.99 2.40
N LEU A 222 -19.58 -25.66 1.14
CA LEU A 222 -19.45 -24.29 0.61
C LEU A 222 -20.59 -23.36 1.07
N LYS A 223 -21.74 -23.89 1.50
CA LYS A 223 -22.84 -23.08 2.05
C LYS A 223 -22.45 -22.27 3.30
N ASN A 224 -21.44 -22.73 4.03
CA ASN A 224 -20.97 -22.10 5.26
C ASN A 224 -19.71 -21.23 5.07
N VAL A 225 -19.38 -20.84 3.84
CA VAL A 225 -18.29 -19.89 3.56
C VAL A 225 -18.78 -18.48 3.87
N ASP A 226 -18.08 -17.78 4.77
CA ASP A 226 -18.37 -16.38 5.01
C ASP A 226 -17.96 -15.55 3.80
N LYS A 227 -18.79 -14.57 3.42
CA LYS A 227 -18.56 -13.73 2.24
C LYS A 227 -17.25 -12.96 2.34
N THR A 228 -16.81 -12.54 3.53
CA THR A 228 -15.55 -11.83 3.72
C THR A 228 -14.34 -12.71 3.40
N TYR A 229 -14.42 -14.00 3.70
CA TYR A 229 -13.41 -14.99 3.38
C TYR A 229 -13.36 -15.29 1.87
N GLU A 230 -14.55 -15.46 1.25
CA GLU A 230 -14.66 -15.65 -0.19
C GLU A 230 -14.11 -14.45 -0.97
N ASP A 231 -14.54 -13.24 -0.60
CA ASP A 231 -14.09 -11.99 -1.25
C ASP A 231 -12.58 -11.79 -1.09
N PHE A 232 -12.02 -12.16 0.05
CA PHE A 232 -10.58 -12.10 0.27
C PHE A 232 -9.83 -12.96 -0.75
N TRP A 233 -10.16 -14.23 -0.87
CA TRP A 233 -9.47 -15.14 -1.77
C TRP A 233 -9.72 -14.84 -3.25
N LYS A 234 -10.92 -14.38 -3.61
CA LYS A 234 -11.17 -13.87 -4.97
C LYS A 234 -10.31 -12.65 -5.28
N ASN A 235 -10.16 -11.72 -4.32
CA ASN A 235 -9.29 -10.55 -4.48
C ASN A 235 -7.81 -10.92 -4.61
N GLU A 236 -7.33 -11.96 -3.94
CA GLU A 236 -5.94 -12.43 -4.09
C GLU A 236 -5.69 -12.94 -5.52
N ILE A 237 -6.63 -13.68 -6.13
CA ILE A 237 -6.53 -14.12 -7.53
C ILE A 237 -6.52 -12.91 -8.48
N LEU A 238 -7.41 -11.93 -8.26
CA LEU A 238 -7.46 -10.71 -9.07
C LEU A 238 -6.19 -9.87 -8.93
N ARG A 239 -5.62 -9.82 -7.72
CA ARG A 239 -4.35 -9.14 -7.46
C ARG A 239 -3.21 -9.80 -8.22
N ASP A 240 -3.12 -11.12 -8.16
CA ASP A 240 -2.09 -11.87 -8.87
C ASP A 240 -2.19 -11.64 -10.39
N LEU A 241 -3.38 -11.76 -10.98
CA LEU A 241 -3.62 -11.44 -12.39
C LEU A 241 -3.21 -9.99 -12.71
N LYS A 242 -3.59 -9.03 -11.86
CA LYS A 242 -3.21 -7.62 -12.03
C LYS A 242 -1.70 -7.43 -12.06
N GLU A 243 -1.00 -8.01 -11.08
CA GLU A 243 0.44 -7.80 -10.90
C GLU A 243 1.29 -8.53 -11.96
N THR A 244 0.79 -9.65 -12.49
CA THR A 244 1.52 -10.49 -13.47
C THR A 244 1.20 -10.12 -14.92
N CYS A 245 -0.04 -9.73 -15.22
CA CYS A 245 -0.50 -9.60 -16.61
C CYS A 245 -0.66 -8.16 -17.10
N LEU A 246 -0.99 -7.21 -16.19
CA LEU A 246 -1.27 -5.85 -16.62
C LEU A 246 0.01 -5.03 -16.83
N ILE A 247 -0.04 -4.16 -17.82
CA ILE A 247 1.05 -3.27 -18.21
C ILE A 247 0.52 -1.86 -18.49
N THR A 248 1.39 -0.88 -18.49
CA THR A 248 1.07 0.48 -18.93
C THR A 248 1.46 0.66 -20.38
N SER A 249 0.60 1.30 -21.17
CA SER A 249 0.93 1.70 -22.54
C SER A 249 2.05 2.75 -22.53
N GLU A 250 2.97 2.69 -23.48
CA GLU A 250 4.00 3.73 -23.64
C GLU A 250 3.41 5.07 -24.09
N GLU A 251 2.42 5.01 -24.97
CA GLU A 251 1.74 6.19 -25.50
C GLU A 251 0.34 6.33 -24.89
N GLN A 252 -0.18 7.56 -24.95
CA GLN A 252 -1.54 7.82 -24.51
C GLN A 252 -2.53 7.09 -25.42
N ILE A 253 -3.43 6.31 -24.83
CA ILE A 253 -4.53 5.69 -25.55
C ILE A 253 -5.69 6.68 -25.55
N PRO A 254 -6.19 7.10 -26.74
CA PRO A 254 -7.32 8.02 -26.83
C PRO A 254 -8.55 7.48 -26.09
N TYR A 255 -9.10 8.30 -25.21
CA TYR A 255 -10.27 7.97 -24.41
C TYR A 255 -11.42 8.95 -24.69
N ASN A 256 -12.57 8.38 -25.03
CA ASN A 256 -13.81 9.13 -25.18
C ASN A 256 -14.65 9.02 -23.90
N ILE A 257 -14.79 10.14 -23.18
CA ILE A 257 -15.52 10.22 -21.91
C ILE A 257 -17.03 9.96 -22.08
N GLU A 258 -17.62 10.38 -23.21
CA GLU A 258 -19.08 10.29 -23.43
C GLU A 258 -19.57 8.85 -23.48
N ASN A 259 -18.84 7.99 -24.18
CA ASN A 259 -19.19 6.58 -24.37
C ASN A 259 -18.33 5.62 -23.52
N ASP A 260 -17.44 6.15 -22.67
CA ASP A 260 -16.51 5.39 -21.79
C ASP A 260 -15.67 4.34 -22.57
N LYS A 261 -15.17 4.74 -23.76
CA LYS A 261 -14.40 3.85 -24.63
C LYS A 261 -13.00 4.36 -24.91
N PHE A 262 -12.07 3.43 -24.98
CA PHE A 262 -10.71 3.63 -25.48
C PHE A 262 -10.62 3.22 -26.96
N THR A 263 -9.80 3.92 -27.71
CA THR A 263 -9.47 3.56 -29.10
C THR A 263 -8.04 3.05 -29.16
N VAL A 264 -7.87 1.75 -29.24
CA VAL A 264 -6.56 1.12 -29.32
C VAL A 264 -6.07 1.14 -30.76
N THR A 265 -4.89 1.72 -30.98
CA THR A 265 -4.22 1.80 -32.29
C THR A 265 -2.96 0.95 -32.37
N GLN A 266 -2.52 0.40 -31.23
CA GLN A 266 -1.30 -0.39 -31.13
C GLN A 266 -1.62 -1.89 -31.05
N MET A 267 -0.80 -2.70 -31.71
CA MET A 267 -0.86 -4.15 -31.52
C MET A 267 -0.34 -4.52 -30.12
N VAL A 268 -1.13 -5.30 -29.39
CA VAL A 268 -0.80 -5.81 -28.08
C VAL A 268 -0.63 -7.31 -28.14
N GLN A 269 0.51 -7.80 -27.63
CA GLN A 269 0.73 -9.24 -27.50
C GLN A 269 -0.25 -9.81 -26.46
N SER A 270 -1.00 -10.84 -26.84
CA SER A 270 -1.85 -11.57 -25.90
C SER A 270 -1.03 -12.29 -24.83
N ILE A 271 -1.64 -12.43 -23.65
CA ILE A 271 -1.12 -13.28 -22.57
C ILE A 271 -2.26 -14.14 -22.04
N ASN A 272 -1.94 -15.37 -21.71
CA ASN A 272 -2.87 -16.27 -21.07
C ASN A 272 -2.56 -16.33 -19.57
N TYR A 273 -3.59 -16.09 -18.75
CA TYR A 273 -3.53 -16.25 -17.30
C TYR A 273 -4.34 -17.49 -16.90
N GLU A 274 -3.69 -18.44 -16.26
CA GLU A 274 -4.34 -19.65 -15.75
C GLU A 274 -4.90 -19.38 -14.36
N LEU A 275 -6.22 -19.52 -14.21
CA LEU A 275 -6.90 -19.47 -12.92
C LEU A 275 -6.55 -20.69 -12.06
N PRO A 276 -6.73 -20.61 -10.71
CA PRO A 276 -6.44 -21.74 -9.84
C PRO A 276 -7.16 -23.04 -10.21
N ASP A 277 -8.34 -22.96 -10.82
CA ASP A 277 -9.13 -24.12 -11.30
C ASP A 277 -8.70 -24.64 -12.69
N GLY A 278 -7.63 -24.10 -13.28
CA GLY A 278 -7.11 -24.49 -14.60
C GLY A 278 -7.77 -23.82 -15.79
N ASN A 279 -8.85 -23.05 -15.58
CA ASN A 279 -9.41 -22.24 -16.65
C ASN A 279 -8.43 -21.13 -17.05
N THR A 280 -8.37 -20.83 -18.34
CA THR A 280 -7.44 -19.83 -18.88
C THR A 280 -8.19 -18.58 -19.34
N ILE A 281 -7.65 -17.43 -18.97
CA ILE A 281 -8.15 -16.11 -19.40
C ILE A 281 -7.15 -15.52 -20.38
N GLU A 282 -7.55 -15.32 -21.63
CA GLU A 282 -6.75 -14.57 -22.59
C GLU A 282 -6.98 -13.08 -22.40
N LEU A 283 -5.90 -12.34 -22.22
CA LEU A 283 -5.88 -10.88 -22.12
C LEU A 283 -5.09 -10.31 -23.31
N ILE A 284 -5.68 -9.40 -24.06
CA ILE A 284 -5.07 -8.71 -25.20
C ILE A 284 -5.00 -7.21 -24.86
N GLU A 285 -5.92 -6.41 -25.35
CA GLU A 285 -5.96 -4.97 -25.11
C GLU A 285 -6.24 -4.62 -23.64
N ASP A 286 -6.98 -5.47 -22.94
CA ASP A 286 -7.33 -5.28 -21.52
C ASP A 286 -6.10 -5.16 -20.61
N ARG A 287 -4.96 -5.74 -21.01
CA ARG A 287 -3.69 -5.59 -20.29
C ARG A 287 -3.29 -4.13 -20.08
N MET A 288 -3.56 -3.29 -21.05
CA MET A 288 -3.25 -1.86 -21.00
C MET A 288 -4.47 -1.03 -20.61
N LEU A 289 -5.66 -1.33 -21.14
CA LEU A 289 -6.83 -0.50 -20.95
C LEU A 289 -7.28 -0.39 -19.50
N LEU A 290 -7.10 -1.45 -18.71
CA LEU A 290 -7.44 -1.44 -17.28
C LEU A 290 -6.53 -0.49 -16.49
N VAL A 291 -5.24 -0.43 -16.82
CA VAL A 291 -4.28 0.49 -16.19
C VAL A 291 -4.40 1.90 -16.78
N GLU A 292 -4.71 2.05 -18.07
CA GLU A 292 -4.83 3.35 -18.74
C GLU A 292 -5.86 4.26 -18.07
N ARG A 293 -6.86 3.69 -17.39
CA ARG A 293 -7.85 4.45 -16.62
C ARG A 293 -7.26 5.37 -15.55
N VAL A 294 -6.14 5.01 -14.94
CA VAL A 294 -5.50 5.86 -13.91
C VAL A 294 -4.85 7.12 -14.48
N PHE A 295 -4.67 7.18 -15.79
CA PHE A 295 -4.10 8.35 -16.49
C PHE A 295 -5.17 9.28 -17.08
N ASN A 296 -6.44 8.92 -16.99
CA ASN A 296 -7.52 9.65 -17.64
C ASN A 296 -8.57 10.14 -16.64
N ASN A 297 -9.37 11.11 -17.08
CA ASN A 297 -10.60 11.49 -16.36
C ASN A 297 -11.61 10.36 -16.44
N ILE A 298 -12.06 9.87 -15.29
CA ILE A 298 -12.99 8.74 -15.19
C ILE A 298 -14.40 9.29 -14.95
N LYS A 299 -15.36 8.92 -15.80
CA LYS A 299 -16.75 9.42 -15.80
C LYS A 299 -17.43 9.34 -14.41
N ASN A 300 -17.10 8.32 -13.60
CA ASN A 300 -17.75 8.06 -12.31
C ASN A 300 -16.90 8.45 -11.09
N HIS A 301 -15.74 9.09 -11.30
CA HIS A 301 -14.88 9.57 -10.22
C HIS A 301 -14.77 11.09 -10.29
N ILE A 302 -15.71 11.76 -9.63
CA ILE A 302 -15.76 13.23 -9.61
C ILE A 302 -14.47 13.80 -9.02
N GLY A 303 -13.82 14.68 -9.79
CA GLY A 303 -12.59 15.35 -9.37
C GLY A 303 -11.29 14.62 -9.68
N PHE A 304 -11.33 13.36 -10.18
CA PHE A 304 -10.14 12.66 -10.63
C PHE A 304 -9.94 12.87 -12.14
N ASN A 305 -8.83 13.47 -12.51
CA ASN A 305 -8.46 13.79 -13.91
C ASN A 305 -7.16 13.10 -14.36
N GLY A 306 -6.81 11.99 -13.71
CA GLY A 306 -5.58 11.23 -13.95
C GLY A 306 -4.44 11.61 -13.00
N TYR A 307 -3.51 10.68 -12.84
CA TYR A 307 -2.38 10.86 -11.92
C TYR A 307 -1.48 12.05 -12.28
N HIS A 308 -1.23 12.29 -13.57
CA HIS A 308 -0.44 13.43 -14.01
C HIS A 308 -1.07 14.77 -13.59
N LYS A 309 -2.40 14.86 -13.64
CA LYS A 309 -3.12 16.07 -13.22
C LYS A 309 -3.08 16.22 -11.70
N MET A 310 -3.23 15.12 -10.96
CA MET A 310 -3.10 15.10 -9.51
C MET A 310 -1.72 15.60 -9.05
N ILE A 311 -0.65 15.19 -9.74
CA ILE A 311 0.71 15.65 -9.49
C ILE A 311 0.85 17.16 -9.77
N SER A 312 0.42 17.60 -10.94
CA SER A 312 0.54 19.01 -11.34
C SER A 312 -0.30 19.94 -10.46
N ASP A 313 -1.50 19.50 -10.06
CA ASP A 313 -2.37 20.26 -9.18
C ASP A 313 -1.82 20.36 -7.75
N ALA A 314 -1.17 19.31 -7.25
CA ALA A 314 -0.48 19.34 -5.96
C ALA A 314 0.65 20.38 -5.97
N ILE A 315 1.50 20.39 -7.02
CA ILE A 315 2.56 21.41 -7.18
C ILE A 315 1.97 22.81 -7.32
N SER A 316 0.85 22.95 -8.03
CA SER A 316 0.23 24.27 -8.23
C SER A 316 -0.16 24.97 -6.93
N LYS A 317 -0.48 24.19 -5.89
CA LYS A 317 -0.86 24.67 -4.54
C LYS A 317 0.31 25.06 -3.65
N THR A 318 1.54 24.92 -4.11
CA THR A 318 2.75 25.31 -3.36
C THR A 318 3.20 26.73 -3.70
N ASP A 319 4.15 27.24 -2.96
CA ASP A 319 4.73 28.56 -3.19
C ASP A 319 5.59 28.56 -4.48
N LEU A 320 5.67 29.71 -5.15
CA LEU A 320 6.31 29.84 -6.46
C LEU A 320 7.80 29.42 -6.44
N ASP A 321 8.48 29.73 -5.34
CA ASP A 321 9.93 29.55 -5.20
C ASP A 321 10.35 28.09 -5.29
N ILE A 322 9.51 27.18 -4.78
CA ILE A 322 9.81 25.74 -4.75
C ILE A 322 9.22 24.97 -5.93
N LYS A 323 8.31 25.55 -6.72
CA LYS A 323 7.63 24.84 -7.81
C LYS A 323 8.58 24.21 -8.82
N ARG A 324 9.62 24.93 -9.19
CA ARG A 324 10.61 24.45 -10.16
C ARG A 324 11.35 23.22 -9.64
N ASP A 325 11.72 23.24 -8.35
CA ASP A 325 12.40 22.12 -7.71
C ASP A 325 11.49 20.91 -7.58
N LEU A 326 10.20 21.12 -7.25
CA LEU A 326 9.21 20.05 -7.20
C LEU A 326 8.99 19.40 -8.57
N PHE A 327 8.88 20.16 -9.66
CA PHE A 327 8.77 19.61 -11.01
C PHE A 327 9.99 18.80 -11.43
N ASN A 328 11.18 19.20 -10.98
CA ASN A 328 12.44 18.51 -11.27
C ASN A 328 12.68 17.30 -10.35
N ASN A 329 11.89 17.14 -9.28
CA ASN A 329 12.05 16.09 -8.29
C ASN A 329 10.68 15.48 -7.96
N ILE A 330 10.07 14.75 -8.91
CA ILE A 330 8.81 14.01 -8.70
C ILE A 330 9.17 12.58 -8.33
N LEU A 331 9.09 12.25 -7.04
CA LEU A 331 9.31 10.90 -6.53
C LEU A 331 8.03 10.08 -6.68
N ILE A 332 8.14 8.92 -7.32
CA ILE A 332 7.04 7.96 -7.41
C ILE A 332 7.34 6.70 -6.58
N CYS A 333 6.35 6.28 -5.79
CA CYS A 333 6.41 5.08 -4.94
C CYS A 333 5.05 4.39 -4.82
N GLY A 334 5.03 3.26 -4.13
CA GLY A 334 3.84 2.43 -3.97
C GLY A 334 3.68 1.37 -5.06
N GLY A 335 2.92 0.32 -4.74
CA GLY A 335 2.79 -0.89 -5.56
C GLY A 335 2.26 -0.67 -6.98
N ASN A 336 1.39 0.30 -7.19
CA ASN A 336 0.84 0.57 -8.53
C ASN A 336 1.83 1.25 -9.48
N THR A 337 2.92 1.83 -8.98
CA THR A 337 3.98 2.41 -9.82
C THR A 337 4.90 1.37 -10.44
N LEU A 338 4.68 0.09 -10.10
CA LEU A 338 5.47 -1.05 -10.57
C LEU A 338 4.98 -1.62 -11.91
N PHE A 339 3.83 -1.20 -12.42
CA PHE A 339 3.42 -1.61 -13.76
C PHE A 339 4.51 -1.29 -14.77
N TYR A 340 4.76 -2.24 -15.67
CA TYR A 340 5.73 -2.05 -16.74
C TYR A 340 5.44 -0.76 -17.52
N ASN A 341 6.46 0.03 -17.83
CA ASN A 341 6.37 1.36 -18.50
C ASN A 341 5.61 2.45 -17.70
N PHE A 342 5.25 2.26 -16.44
CA PHE A 342 4.50 3.27 -15.68
C PHE A 342 5.27 4.61 -15.51
N PRO A 343 6.55 4.62 -15.11
CA PRO A 343 7.32 5.85 -14.99
C PRO A 343 7.43 6.61 -16.31
N GLU A 344 7.72 5.89 -17.40
CA GLU A 344 7.91 6.44 -18.73
C GLU A 344 6.61 7.07 -19.26
N ARG A 345 5.49 6.36 -19.08
CA ARG A 345 4.17 6.84 -19.47
C ARG A 345 3.78 8.10 -18.70
N LEU A 346 3.97 8.09 -17.38
CA LEU A 346 3.70 9.25 -16.54
C LEU A 346 4.57 10.45 -16.91
N GLN A 347 5.87 10.22 -17.17
CA GLN A 347 6.82 11.25 -17.59
C GLN A 347 6.42 11.88 -18.91
N LYS A 348 6.03 11.10 -19.92
CA LYS A 348 5.54 11.58 -21.22
C LYS A 348 4.30 12.44 -21.03
N GLN A 349 3.35 12.00 -20.23
CA GLN A 349 2.08 12.72 -20.01
C GLN A 349 2.26 14.02 -19.21
N LEU A 350 3.15 14.05 -18.23
CA LEU A 350 3.52 15.28 -17.53
C LEU A 350 4.18 16.31 -18.47
N ASN A 351 5.08 15.86 -19.35
CA ASN A 351 5.75 16.73 -20.30
C ASN A 351 4.86 17.21 -21.46
N SER A 352 3.81 16.42 -21.82
CA SER A 352 2.83 16.82 -22.84
C SER A 352 1.78 17.80 -22.32
N SER A 353 1.61 17.88 -21.00
CA SER A 353 0.75 18.89 -20.39
C SER A 353 1.34 20.28 -20.61
N LYS A 354 0.49 21.33 -20.72
CA LYS A 354 0.90 22.73 -20.99
C LYS A 354 1.77 23.36 -19.87
N ILE A 355 2.55 22.54 -19.17
CA ILE A 355 3.47 22.96 -18.12
C ILE A 355 4.75 23.45 -18.81
N GLN A 356 5.12 24.71 -18.61
CA GLN A 356 6.31 25.33 -19.23
C GLN A 356 7.65 24.82 -18.65
N VAL A 357 7.59 23.96 -17.62
CA VAL A 357 8.76 23.40 -16.92
C VAL A 357 8.88 21.92 -17.27
N LYS A 358 10.09 21.48 -17.62
CA LYS A 358 10.38 20.07 -17.84
C LYS A 358 10.27 19.31 -16.52
N CYS A 359 9.36 18.33 -16.48
CA CYS A 359 9.18 17.46 -15.33
C CYS A 359 10.23 16.34 -15.32
N LYS A 360 10.69 15.95 -14.14
CA LYS A 360 11.60 14.81 -13.97
C LYS A 360 11.07 13.87 -12.89
N ILE A 361 10.83 12.63 -13.29
CA ILE A 361 10.47 11.55 -12.36
C ILE A 361 11.74 10.97 -11.74
N ILE A 362 11.69 10.76 -10.43
CA ILE A 362 12.68 10.06 -9.64
C ILE A 362 12.00 8.78 -9.13
N SER A 363 12.70 7.68 -9.18
CA SER A 363 12.22 6.40 -8.72
C SER A 363 13.39 5.59 -8.19
N HIS A 364 13.15 4.75 -7.19
CA HIS A 364 14.13 3.76 -6.76
C HIS A 364 14.44 2.78 -7.88
N GLN A 365 15.60 2.16 -7.82
CA GLN A 365 16.03 1.22 -8.86
C GLN A 365 15.32 -0.13 -8.75
N SER A 366 15.16 -0.64 -7.54
CA SER A 366 14.50 -1.91 -7.31
C SER A 366 12.99 -1.78 -7.05
N ASN A 367 12.23 -2.81 -7.41
CA ASN A 367 10.80 -2.88 -7.13
C ASN A 367 10.50 -2.97 -5.63
N THR A 368 11.40 -3.60 -4.88
CA THR A 368 11.32 -3.74 -3.42
C THR A 368 11.44 -2.38 -2.76
N GLU A 369 12.42 -1.57 -3.15
CA GLU A 369 12.59 -0.21 -2.63
C GLU A 369 11.40 0.68 -2.94
N LYS A 370 10.81 0.59 -4.15
CA LYS A 370 9.57 1.32 -4.50
C LYS A 370 8.41 0.94 -3.60
N LYS A 371 8.27 -0.35 -3.29
CA LYS A 371 7.20 -0.85 -2.40
C LYS A 371 7.41 -0.44 -0.95
N PHE A 372 8.65 -0.35 -0.50
CA PHE A 372 9.02 -0.15 0.90
C PHE A 372 9.65 1.23 1.16
N ALA A 373 9.51 2.18 0.26
CA ALA A 373 10.12 3.51 0.33
C ALA A 373 9.88 4.19 1.69
N SER A 374 8.65 4.18 2.19
CA SER A 374 8.28 4.74 3.49
C SER A 374 9.00 4.04 4.65
N TRP A 375 9.04 2.71 4.67
CA TRP A 375 9.72 1.93 5.69
C TRP A 375 11.25 2.18 5.66
N ILE A 376 11.86 2.15 4.47
CA ILE A 376 13.29 2.41 4.26
C ILE A 376 13.65 3.81 4.75
N GLY A 377 12.84 4.81 4.41
CA GLY A 377 13.05 6.16 4.89
C GLY A 377 12.95 6.28 6.42
N GLY A 378 12.04 5.52 7.05
CA GLY A 378 11.95 5.39 8.50
C GLY A 378 13.20 4.74 9.10
N SER A 379 13.71 3.69 8.47
CA SER A 379 14.95 3.01 8.85
C SER A 379 16.17 3.95 8.81
N ILE A 380 16.30 4.71 7.72
CA ILE A 380 17.36 5.71 7.57
C ILE A 380 17.22 6.81 8.63
N LEU A 381 16.02 7.41 8.74
CA LEU A 381 15.80 8.54 9.64
C LEU A 381 16.07 8.18 11.10
N SER A 382 15.54 7.06 11.57
CA SER A 382 15.70 6.62 12.97
C SER A 382 17.10 6.11 13.32
N SER A 383 17.94 5.83 12.33
CA SER A 383 19.37 5.48 12.53
C SER A 383 20.30 6.70 12.63
N LEU A 384 19.79 7.92 12.35
CA LEU A 384 20.61 9.13 12.47
C LEU A 384 20.79 9.54 13.93
N GLY A 385 22.02 9.74 14.37
CA GLY A 385 22.32 10.17 15.75
C GLY A 385 21.64 11.48 16.15
N THR A 386 21.46 12.43 15.19
CA THR A 386 20.75 13.69 15.43
C THR A 386 19.25 13.52 15.65
N PHE A 387 18.69 12.40 15.23
CA PHE A 387 17.27 12.11 15.34
C PHE A 387 16.85 11.77 16.78
N HIS A 388 17.78 11.37 17.65
CA HIS A 388 17.48 11.00 19.04
C HIS A 388 16.79 12.13 19.84
N GLN A 389 16.98 13.38 19.45
CA GLN A 389 16.36 14.54 20.11
C GLN A 389 14.89 14.77 19.74
N LEU A 390 14.44 14.12 18.65
CA LEU A 390 13.08 14.31 18.12
C LEU A 390 12.06 13.32 18.69
N TRP A 391 12.52 12.25 19.32
CA TRP A 391 11.63 11.26 19.94
C TRP A 391 10.74 11.89 21.01
N LEU A 392 9.49 11.47 21.07
CA LEU A 392 8.64 11.67 22.25
C LEU A 392 8.97 10.57 23.24
N SER A 393 9.61 10.91 24.34
CA SER A 393 9.95 9.97 25.41
C SER A 393 8.73 9.64 26.27
N LYS A 394 8.79 8.50 26.98
CA LYS A 394 7.78 8.10 27.95
C LYS A 394 7.62 9.14 29.05
N GLN A 395 8.72 9.72 29.55
CA GLN A 395 8.67 10.79 30.54
C GLN A 395 7.91 12.02 30.05
N GLU A 396 8.19 12.50 28.82
CA GLU A 396 7.46 13.65 28.25
C GLU A 396 5.97 13.33 28.04
N PHE A 397 5.63 12.08 27.70
CA PHE A 397 4.24 11.63 27.61
C PHE A 397 3.54 11.66 28.96
N GLU A 398 4.18 11.16 30.02
CA GLU A 398 3.65 11.17 31.40
C GLU A 398 3.45 12.60 31.94
N GLU A 399 4.34 13.54 31.58
CA GLU A 399 4.27 14.94 32.01
C GLU A 399 3.23 15.78 31.24
N HIS A 400 3.07 15.53 29.93
CA HIS A 400 2.32 16.42 29.03
C HIS A 400 1.13 15.76 28.34
N GLY A 401 0.96 14.44 28.47
CA GLY A 401 -0.10 13.67 27.80
C GLY A 401 0.13 13.47 26.30
N ALA A 402 -0.71 12.66 25.67
CA ALA A 402 -0.54 12.23 24.29
C ALA A 402 -0.58 13.35 23.25
N MET A 403 -1.24 14.47 23.54
CA MET A 403 -1.34 15.58 22.57
C MET A 403 -0.01 16.28 22.26
N ILE A 404 1.03 16.04 23.05
CA ILE A 404 2.38 16.54 22.77
C ILE A 404 2.94 16.00 21.46
N ILE A 405 2.44 14.83 20.98
CA ILE A 405 2.84 14.21 19.73
C ILE A 405 2.67 15.17 18.54
N GLU A 406 1.68 16.04 18.56
CA GLU A 406 1.42 17.02 17.50
C GLU A 406 2.51 18.09 17.39
N ARG A 407 3.20 18.38 18.47
CA ARG A 407 4.33 19.35 18.49
C ARG A 407 5.67 18.67 18.17
N LYS A 408 5.82 17.41 18.58
CA LYS A 408 7.06 16.64 18.38
C LYS A 408 7.15 16.06 16.97
N CYS A 409 6.03 15.63 16.40
CA CYS A 409 5.94 14.92 15.13
C CYS A 409 5.18 15.78 14.11
N ALA A 410 5.76 16.88 13.66
CA ALA A 410 5.15 17.85 12.74
C ALA A 410 4.94 17.33 11.30
#